data_9b3d46a4c5e23d718b696999aaad2ac9
#
_entry.id   9b3d46a4c5e23d718b696999aaad2ac9
#
_cell.length_a   1.000
_cell.length_b   1.000
_cell.length_c   1.000
_cell.angle_alpha   90.00
_cell.angle_beta   90.00
_cell.angle_gamma   90.00
#
_symmetry.space_group_name_H-M   'P 1'
#
loop_
_entity.id
_entity.type
_entity.pdbx_description
1 polymer ?
#
loop_
_entity_poly.entity_id
_entity_poly.type
_entity_poly.pdbx_seq_one_letter_code
_entity_poly.pdbx_strand_id
1 'polypeptide(L)'
;MLQVLLRRLVILCIAVAALASCAPSRTVTAFQREQLFSLGYGVLEDQLNLFSLDGKAPAQKTRMAMRDGIFFVSNGNAAKVLTLSSYGDLLAMIYNPDRNPPPVSLRQSDSGAIGQGRTAKPYPFSSPGEIAVDSRRTIFLEDRVPDSRRSYDNVMQASLEYVVLRFSRDGEYLDYLGQEGVGGTPFPPLAGLYIDSSDDCVVVCLTGSGWTVFRFDPKGMLLATIAIKRDDLPRPPEEADTIASMDKVLASSEGSALVLKLDYYREIVDVETHTQAGIEFSSSWAWIMDSATGSYVERYELPTFETMMEQKGDQKRVPRAWEMIGSAAGSFFLSAVDDDGSTYYGIFDTRSRTMRRFSLRLEPDETLYATFSLSPDGILSALLGSKYEARFVWWRFDKLLGGLAP
;
A
#
# COMPACT_ATOMS: atom_id res chain seq x y z
N MET A 1 -44.44 -11.67 -51.50
CA MET A 1 -43.17 -12.27 -50.99
C MET A 1 -42.10 -11.23 -50.66
N LEU A 2 -41.85 -10.27 -51.49
CA LEU A 2 -40.79 -9.26 -51.28
C LEU A 2 -41.00 -8.35 -50.03
N GLN A 3 -42.25 -7.92 -49.75
CA GLN A 3 -42.59 -7.10 -48.60
C GLN A 3 -42.40 -7.82 -47.24
N VAL A 4 -42.58 -9.12 -47.17
CA VAL A 4 -42.39 -9.96 -45.99
C VAL A 4 -40.91 -10.16 -45.69
N LEU A 5 -40.10 -10.30 -46.75
CA LEU A 5 -38.65 -10.41 -46.66
C LEU A 5 -38.03 -9.08 -46.17
N LEU A 6 -38.50 -7.95 -46.69
CA LEU A 6 -38.01 -6.61 -46.27
C LEU A 6 -38.37 -6.31 -44.79
N ARG A 7 -39.57 -6.66 -44.32
CA ARG A 7 -39.92 -6.53 -42.91
C ARG A 7 -39.07 -7.40 -41.99
N ARG A 8 -38.75 -8.65 -42.40
CA ARG A 8 -37.85 -9.51 -41.59
C ARG A 8 -36.42 -8.99 -41.52
N LEU A 9 -35.94 -8.42 -42.64
CA LEU A 9 -34.60 -7.80 -42.69
C LEU A 9 -34.50 -6.57 -41.81
N VAL A 10 -35.51 -5.70 -41.79
CA VAL A 10 -35.60 -4.52 -40.93
C VAL A 10 -35.65 -4.89 -39.44
N ILE A 11 -36.44 -5.90 -39.09
CA ILE A 11 -36.52 -6.42 -37.72
C ILE A 11 -35.19 -7.01 -37.26
N LEU A 12 -34.51 -7.74 -38.16
CA LEU A 12 -33.16 -8.31 -37.86
C LEU A 12 -32.11 -7.22 -37.66
N CYS A 13 -32.11 -6.15 -38.47
CA CYS A 13 -31.23 -5.02 -38.31
C CYS A 13 -31.48 -4.23 -37.02
N ILE A 14 -32.75 -4.07 -36.60
CA ILE A 14 -33.11 -3.40 -35.34
C ILE A 14 -32.65 -4.27 -34.14
N ALA A 15 -32.81 -5.60 -34.22
CA ALA A 15 -32.39 -6.53 -33.18
C ALA A 15 -30.83 -6.54 -33.03
N VAL A 16 -30.08 -6.49 -34.15
CA VAL A 16 -28.60 -6.38 -34.13
C VAL A 16 -28.12 -5.03 -33.60
N ALA A 17 -28.83 -3.93 -33.95
CA ALA A 17 -28.52 -2.61 -33.42
C ALA A 17 -28.80 -2.50 -31.90
N ALA A 18 -29.86 -3.18 -31.40
CA ALA A 18 -30.14 -3.24 -29.97
C ALA A 18 -29.12 -4.07 -29.16
N LEU A 19 -28.53 -5.08 -29.78
CA LEU A 19 -27.44 -5.88 -29.15
C LEU A 19 -26.07 -5.15 -29.16
N ALA A 20 -25.85 -4.26 -30.11
CA ALA A 20 -24.62 -3.44 -30.14
C ALA A 20 -24.62 -2.27 -29.14
N SER A 21 -25.78 -1.96 -28.52
CA SER A 21 -25.93 -0.86 -27.54
C SER A 21 -25.59 -1.23 -26.10
N CYS A 22 -25.27 -2.49 -25.83
CA CYS A 22 -24.77 -2.92 -24.50
C CYS A 22 -23.23 -2.96 -24.48
N ALA A 23 -22.56 -1.87 -24.83
CA ALA A 23 -21.23 -1.63 -24.27
C ALA A 23 -21.45 -1.40 -22.76
N PRO A 24 -20.79 -2.15 -21.85
CA PRO A 24 -20.89 -1.87 -20.43
C PRO A 24 -20.42 -0.43 -20.24
N SER A 25 -21.37 0.44 -19.88
CA SER A 25 -21.02 1.80 -19.50
C SER A 25 -20.02 1.68 -18.35
N ARG A 26 -18.79 2.12 -18.55
CA ARG A 26 -17.76 2.24 -17.51
C ARG A 26 -18.22 3.32 -16.54
N THR A 27 -19.30 3.05 -15.78
CA THR A 27 -19.81 3.96 -14.77
C THR A 27 -18.80 4.01 -13.64
N VAL A 28 -18.02 5.08 -13.61
CA VAL A 28 -17.21 5.43 -12.46
C VAL A 28 -18.15 5.93 -11.38
N THR A 29 -18.27 5.19 -10.31
CA THR A 29 -19.08 5.57 -9.15
C THR A 29 -18.27 6.45 -8.22
N ALA A 30 -18.76 7.66 -7.91
CA ALA A 30 -18.16 8.48 -6.86
C ALA A 30 -18.39 7.81 -5.51
N PHE A 31 -17.31 7.48 -4.80
CA PHE A 31 -17.39 6.85 -3.49
C PHE A 31 -17.14 7.91 -2.41
N GLN A 32 -18.11 8.05 -1.49
CA GLN A 32 -18.03 9.08 -0.46
C GLN A 32 -17.05 8.67 0.64
N ARG A 33 -16.19 9.61 1.02
CA ARG A 33 -15.33 9.49 2.20
C ARG A 33 -16.07 9.93 3.44
N GLU A 34 -15.71 9.35 4.57
CA GLU A 34 -16.06 9.83 5.89
C GLU A 34 -14.81 10.47 6.50
N GLN A 35 -14.90 11.75 6.87
CA GLN A 35 -13.87 12.41 7.66
C GLN A 35 -14.07 12.04 9.12
N LEU A 36 -13.01 11.58 9.78
CA LEU A 36 -13.05 11.09 11.14
C LEU A 36 -12.63 12.17 12.15
N PHE A 37 -11.37 12.58 12.06
CA PHE A 37 -10.78 13.59 12.92
C PHE A 37 -9.60 14.25 12.21
N SER A 38 -9.03 15.27 12.85
CA SER A 38 -7.78 15.90 12.40
C SER A 38 -6.82 16.14 13.55
N LEU A 39 -5.52 16.21 13.24
CA LEU A 39 -4.45 16.56 14.16
C LEU A 39 -3.72 17.80 13.65
N GLY A 40 -3.27 18.66 14.57
CA GLY A 40 -2.40 19.78 14.24
C GLY A 40 -0.98 19.33 13.86
N TYR A 41 -0.18 20.27 13.37
CA TYR A 41 1.23 20.03 13.06
C TYR A 41 2.12 20.41 14.23
N GLY A 42 3.13 19.57 14.50
CA GLY A 42 4.12 19.79 15.56
C GLY A 42 4.60 18.51 16.21
N VAL A 43 5.19 18.65 17.40
CA VAL A 43 5.81 17.56 18.16
C VAL A 43 5.03 17.16 19.42
N LEU A 44 3.95 17.89 19.77
CA LEU A 44 3.13 17.57 20.93
C LEU A 44 2.43 16.22 20.74
N GLU A 45 1.88 15.67 21.83
CA GLU A 45 1.27 14.34 21.86
C GLU A 45 0.10 14.13 20.88
N ASP A 46 -0.62 15.20 20.55
CA ASP A 46 -1.77 15.25 19.64
C ASP A 46 -1.44 15.88 18.27
N GLN A 47 -0.15 15.98 17.94
CA GLN A 47 0.32 16.62 16.70
C GLN A 47 1.16 15.65 15.86
N LEU A 48 1.29 15.96 14.56
CA LEU A 48 2.15 15.26 13.61
C LEU A 48 3.17 16.22 12.99
N ASN A 49 4.40 15.78 12.91
CA ASN A 49 5.46 16.51 12.19
C ASN A 49 5.58 15.94 10.77
N LEU A 50 4.78 16.48 9.82
CA LEU A 50 4.75 16.03 8.43
C LEU A 50 5.70 16.85 7.54
N PHE A 51 5.90 18.12 7.86
CA PHE A 51 6.67 19.07 7.04
C PHE A 51 7.80 19.69 7.84
N SER A 52 8.92 20.00 7.17
CA SER A 52 9.93 20.84 7.79
C SER A 52 9.51 22.32 7.74
N LEU A 53 9.90 23.11 8.74
CA LEU A 53 9.55 24.53 8.86
C LEU A 53 10.09 25.39 7.68
N ASP A 54 11.12 24.91 6.98
CA ASP A 54 11.72 25.57 5.81
C ASP A 54 11.09 25.14 4.48
N GLY A 55 9.96 24.41 4.53
CA GLY A 55 9.21 23.97 3.36
C GLY A 55 9.85 22.80 2.57
N LYS A 56 10.93 22.21 3.09
CA LYS A 56 11.50 20.99 2.50
C LYS A 56 10.64 19.77 2.81
N ALA A 57 10.64 18.79 1.90
CA ALA A 57 9.99 17.52 2.15
C ALA A 57 10.55 16.87 3.43
N PRO A 58 9.73 16.17 4.23
CA PRO A 58 10.21 15.48 5.41
C PRO A 58 11.28 14.46 5.04
N ALA A 59 12.39 14.47 5.78
CA ALA A 59 13.50 13.54 5.56
C ALA A 59 13.13 12.09 5.94
N GLN A 60 12.07 11.89 6.73
CA GLN A 60 11.70 10.61 7.28
C GLN A 60 10.24 10.27 6.98
N LYS A 61 9.97 8.97 6.87
CA LYS A 61 8.64 8.46 6.54
C LYS A 61 7.62 8.80 7.63
N THR A 62 6.41 9.11 7.24
CA THR A 62 5.23 8.97 8.10
C THR A 62 4.34 7.90 7.46
N ARG A 63 3.94 6.91 8.23
CA ARG A 63 3.14 5.78 7.77
C ARG A 63 1.99 5.52 8.74
N MET A 64 0.99 4.84 8.23
CA MET A 64 -0.21 4.54 9.01
C MET A 64 -0.64 3.10 8.75
N ALA A 65 -1.05 2.42 9.81
CA ALA A 65 -1.81 1.19 9.76
C ALA A 65 -3.17 1.40 10.44
N MET A 66 -4.22 0.76 9.96
CA MET A 66 -5.52 0.78 10.61
C MET A 66 -6.02 -0.66 10.81
N ARG A 67 -6.44 -0.96 12.04
CA ARG A 67 -7.05 -2.23 12.39
C ARG A 67 -8.17 -2.04 13.42
N ASP A 68 -9.33 -2.64 13.17
CA ASP A 68 -10.50 -2.59 14.06
C ASP A 68 -10.90 -1.14 14.45
N GLY A 69 -10.80 -0.19 13.53
CA GLY A 69 -11.10 1.22 13.77
C GLY A 69 -10.07 1.96 14.65
N ILE A 70 -8.91 1.35 14.91
CA ILE A 70 -7.78 1.98 15.61
C ILE A 70 -6.70 2.31 14.59
N PHE A 71 -6.20 3.53 14.66
CA PHE A 71 -5.12 4.04 13.82
C PHE A 71 -3.80 4.00 14.57
N PHE A 72 -2.80 3.46 13.91
CA PHE A 72 -1.41 3.41 14.37
C PHE A 72 -0.58 4.25 13.40
N VAL A 73 0.01 5.34 13.90
CA VAL A 73 0.74 6.30 13.06
C VAL A 73 2.19 6.35 13.48
N SER A 74 3.07 5.91 12.60
CA SER A 74 4.51 6.12 12.71
C SER A 74 4.86 7.49 12.14
N ASN A 75 5.33 8.41 12.98
CA ASN A 75 5.76 9.74 12.56
C ASN A 75 7.29 9.89 12.69
N GLY A 76 7.99 9.59 11.61
CA GLY A 76 9.45 9.53 11.59
C GLY A 76 10.13 10.83 11.96
N ASN A 77 9.64 11.97 11.45
CA ASN A 77 10.22 13.28 11.77
C ASN A 77 10.17 13.62 13.27
N ALA A 78 9.09 13.24 13.95
CA ALA A 78 8.97 13.41 15.39
C ALA A 78 9.53 12.23 16.21
N ALA A 79 9.94 11.13 15.55
CA ALA A 79 10.39 9.91 16.21
C ALA A 79 9.39 9.42 17.26
N LYS A 80 8.13 9.21 16.83
CA LYS A 80 7.06 8.72 17.69
C LYS A 80 6.06 7.87 16.95
N VAL A 81 5.33 7.04 17.70
CA VAL A 81 4.17 6.27 17.25
C VAL A 81 2.97 6.67 18.05
N LEU A 82 1.87 7.02 17.40
CA LEU A 82 0.59 7.33 18.01
C LEU A 82 -0.40 6.21 17.75
N THR A 83 -1.13 5.82 18.79
CA THR A 83 -2.31 4.94 18.68
C THR A 83 -3.55 5.76 18.98
N LEU A 84 -4.46 5.86 18.00
CA LEU A 84 -5.61 6.76 18.03
C LEU A 84 -6.89 5.97 17.80
N SER A 85 -7.98 6.35 18.48
CA SER A 85 -9.31 5.85 18.16
C SER A 85 -9.83 6.46 16.85
N SER A 86 -10.91 5.89 16.27
CA SER A 86 -11.61 6.48 15.13
C SER A 86 -12.26 7.85 15.42
N TYR A 87 -12.29 8.26 16.67
CA TYR A 87 -12.76 9.58 17.11
C TYR A 87 -11.61 10.57 17.35
N GLY A 88 -10.35 10.13 17.17
CA GLY A 88 -9.17 10.96 17.40
C GLY A 88 -8.65 10.96 18.84
N ASP A 89 -9.22 10.11 19.73
CA ASP A 89 -8.68 9.99 21.08
C ASP A 89 -7.32 9.32 21.06
N LEU A 90 -6.33 9.95 21.69
CA LEU A 90 -5.01 9.36 21.88
C LEU A 90 -5.10 8.26 22.95
N LEU A 91 -4.86 7.01 22.51
CA LEU A 91 -4.91 5.80 23.34
C LEU A 91 -3.53 5.42 23.88
N ALA A 92 -2.51 5.49 23.03
CA ALA A 92 -1.13 5.23 23.43
C ALA A 92 -0.14 6.06 22.60
N MET A 93 1.03 6.32 23.18
CA MET A 93 2.15 6.98 22.51
C MET A 93 3.45 6.29 22.89
N ILE A 94 4.24 5.95 21.87
CA ILE A 94 5.64 5.54 22.05
C ILE A 94 6.47 6.66 21.45
N TYR A 95 7.43 7.21 22.17
CA TYR A 95 8.10 8.42 21.73
C TYR A 95 9.56 8.50 22.14
N ASN A 96 10.37 9.14 21.31
CA ASN A 96 11.74 9.49 21.68
C ASN A 96 11.72 10.74 22.57
N PRO A 97 12.14 10.64 23.85
CA PRO A 97 12.11 11.77 24.80
C PRO A 97 13.06 12.91 24.43
N ASP A 98 14.09 12.65 23.61
CA ASP A 98 15.01 13.69 23.14
C ASP A 98 14.40 14.57 22.04
N ARG A 99 13.31 14.12 21.42
CA ARG A 99 12.65 14.81 20.30
C ARG A 99 11.23 15.27 20.60
N ASN A 100 10.65 14.76 21.67
CA ASN A 100 9.26 15.06 22.05
C ASN A 100 9.19 15.47 23.52
N PRO A 101 8.38 16.48 23.88
CA PRO A 101 8.08 16.78 25.27
C PRO A 101 7.32 15.62 25.90
N PRO A 102 7.42 15.42 27.23
CA PRO A 102 6.65 14.41 27.94
C PRO A 102 5.14 14.64 27.73
N PRO A 103 4.38 13.59 27.35
CA PRO A 103 2.94 13.72 27.15
C PRO A 103 2.25 14.09 28.46
N VAL A 104 1.24 14.95 28.38
CA VAL A 104 0.50 15.48 29.52
C VAL A 104 -0.79 14.70 29.75
N SER A 105 -1.55 14.41 28.69
CA SER A 105 -2.86 13.74 28.76
C SER A 105 -2.76 12.24 29.07
N LEU A 106 -1.59 11.65 28.84
CA LEU A 106 -1.30 10.23 29.09
C LEU A 106 -0.59 9.98 30.43
N ARG A 107 -0.45 10.99 31.28
CA ARG A 107 0.15 10.81 32.61
C ARG A 107 -0.73 9.87 33.43
N GLN A 108 -0.11 8.84 33.98
CA GLN A 108 -0.76 8.04 35.04
C GLN A 108 -1.14 8.96 36.16
N SER A 109 -2.42 8.99 36.54
CA SER A 109 -2.81 9.61 37.81
C SER A 109 -2.22 8.74 38.91
N ASP A 110 -1.43 9.34 39.81
CA ASP A 110 -0.86 8.69 41.01
C ASP A 110 -1.93 8.12 41.97
N SER A 111 -3.19 8.27 41.64
CA SER A 111 -4.34 7.85 42.44
C SER A 111 -4.81 6.45 42.03
N GLY A 112 -4.00 5.42 42.00
CA GLY A 112 -4.38 3.99 42.05
C GLY A 112 -5.70 3.52 41.41
N ALA A 113 -6.47 4.41 40.80
CA ALA A 113 -7.64 4.11 40.01
C ALA A 113 -7.16 3.48 38.69
N ILE A 114 -7.57 2.25 38.45
CA ILE A 114 -7.46 1.53 37.15
C ILE A 114 -8.25 2.36 36.12
N GLY A 115 -7.69 3.49 35.72
CA GLY A 115 -8.16 4.37 34.66
C GLY A 115 -7.67 3.80 33.35
N GLN A 116 -8.57 3.13 32.68
CA GLN A 116 -8.59 2.66 31.33
C GLN A 116 -7.41 3.12 30.43
N GLY A 117 -6.33 2.31 30.40
CA GLY A 117 -5.64 1.95 29.15
C GLY A 117 -4.95 3.04 28.31
N ARG A 118 -4.76 4.25 28.80
CA ARG A 118 -3.98 5.28 28.09
C ARG A 118 -2.54 5.24 28.57
N THR A 119 -1.58 5.01 27.65
CA THR A 119 -0.18 4.80 28.02
C THR A 119 0.77 5.67 27.21
N ALA A 120 1.86 6.11 27.84
CA ALA A 120 2.98 6.74 27.16
C ALA A 120 4.27 6.02 27.55
N LYS A 121 5.03 5.57 26.55
CA LYS A 121 6.26 4.80 26.73
C LYS A 121 7.42 5.50 26.02
N PRO A 122 8.51 5.83 26.74
CA PRO A 122 9.70 6.34 26.10
C PRO A 122 10.43 5.20 25.37
N TYR A 123 10.88 5.48 24.15
CA TYR A 123 11.73 4.60 23.37
C TYR A 123 12.66 5.43 22.47
N PRO A 124 13.97 5.16 22.40
CA PRO A 124 14.94 5.98 21.66
C PRO A 124 14.92 5.70 20.14
N PHE A 125 13.78 5.92 19.50
CA PHE A 125 13.67 5.76 18.04
C PHE A 125 14.72 6.58 17.30
N SER A 126 15.32 5.97 16.29
CA SER A 126 16.25 6.63 15.37
C SER A 126 15.50 7.25 14.18
N SER A 127 14.74 6.44 13.44
CA SER A 127 14.01 6.84 12.24
C SER A 127 12.85 5.87 11.99
N PRO A 128 11.79 5.90 12.80
CA PRO A 128 10.66 5.00 12.61
C PRO A 128 9.99 5.23 11.26
N GLY A 129 9.67 4.14 10.57
CA GLY A 129 9.16 4.15 9.19
C GLY A 129 7.91 3.31 8.99
N GLU A 130 8.02 2.24 8.19
CA GLU A 130 6.90 1.34 7.88
C GLU A 130 6.32 0.75 9.16
N ILE A 131 4.98 0.60 9.20
CA ILE A 131 4.25 0.10 10.36
C ILE A 131 3.19 -0.90 9.93
N ALA A 132 3.10 -2.01 10.66
CA ALA A 132 2.06 -3.02 10.49
C ALA A 132 1.58 -3.50 11.87
N VAL A 133 0.38 -4.07 11.93
CA VAL A 133 -0.26 -4.44 13.20
C VAL A 133 -0.99 -5.77 13.05
N ASP A 134 -0.71 -6.72 13.95
CA ASP A 134 -1.34 -8.04 13.96
C ASP A 134 -2.75 -8.04 14.57
N SER A 135 -3.43 -9.19 14.61
CA SER A 135 -4.78 -9.33 15.17
C SER A 135 -4.85 -9.05 16.67
N ARG A 136 -3.72 -9.18 17.38
CA ARG A 136 -3.59 -8.89 18.81
C ARG A 136 -3.19 -7.45 19.09
N ARG A 137 -3.04 -6.64 18.01
CA ARG A 137 -2.55 -5.27 18.05
C ARG A 137 -1.10 -5.17 18.50
N THR A 138 -0.28 -6.20 18.27
CA THR A 138 1.17 -6.08 18.34
C THR A 138 1.61 -5.16 17.20
N ILE A 139 2.40 -4.14 17.56
CA ILE A 139 2.91 -3.16 16.60
C ILE A 139 4.25 -3.65 16.08
N PHE A 140 4.39 -3.76 14.75
CA PHE A 140 5.62 -4.02 14.04
C PHE A 140 6.05 -2.73 13.35
N LEU A 141 7.25 -2.27 13.64
CA LEU A 141 7.72 -0.94 13.24
C LEU A 141 9.15 -0.99 12.69
N GLU A 142 9.33 -0.53 11.46
CA GLU A 142 10.66 -0.25 10.92
C GLU A 142 11.35 0.81 11.77
N ASP A 143 12.59 0.55 12.19
CA ASP A 143 13.47 1.58 12.72
C ASP A 143 14.91 1.37 12.24
N ARG A 144 15.68 2.44 12.22
CA ARG A 144 17.06 2.41 11.78
C ARG A 144 18.00 2.15 12.94
N VAL A 145 18.92 1.23 12.77
CA VAL A 145 19.93 0.94 13.81
C VAL A 145 20.96 2.07 13.93
N PRO A 146 21.60 2.26 15.10
CA PRO A 146 22.72 3.17 15.26
C PRO A 146 23.87 2.86 14.27
N ASP A 147 24.67 3.87 13.91
CA ASP A 147 25.74 3.75 12.94
C ASP A 147 26.74 2.63 13.26
N SER A 148 27.01 2.39 14.57
CA SER A 148 27.89 1.32 15.04
C SER A 148 27.40 -0.10 14.75
N ARG A 149 26.11 -0.27 14.41
CA ARG A 149 25.51 -1.57 14.07
C ARG A 149 25.23 -1.71 12.58
N ARG A 150 25.51 -0.70 11.77
CA ARG A 150 25.35 -0.77 10.33
C ARG A 150 26.48 -1.54 9.70
N SER A 151 26.17 -2.29 8.67
CA SER A 151 27.13 -3.05 7.87
C SER A 151 26.70 -3.09 6.41
N TYR A 152 27.57 -3.56 5.54
CA TYR A 152 27.25 -3.78 4.13
C TYR A 152 27.36 -5.27 3.82
N ASP A 153 26.32 -5.82 3.19
CA ASP A 153 26.30 -7.21 2.72
C ASP A 153 26.68 -7.26 1.23
N ASN A 154 27.80 -7.93 0.93
CA ASN A 154 28.30 -8.07 -0.43
C ASN A 154 27.47 -9.04 -1.28
N VAL A 155 26.76 -9.99 -0.68
CA VAL A 155 25.93 -10.96 -1.39
C VAL A 155 24.61 -10.29 -1.80
N MET A 156 23.98 -9.59 -0.88
CA MET A 156 22.76 -8.81 -1.15
C MET A 156 23.04 -7.50 -1.88
N GLN A 157 24.31 -7.04 -1.90
CA GLN A 157 24.71 -5.73 -2.42
C GLN A 157 23.87 -4.59 -1.80
N ALA A 158 23.73 -4.60 -0.49
CA ALA A 158 22.88 -3.67 0.24
C ALA A 158 23.46 -3.31 1.62
N SER A 159 23.19 -2.10 2.08
CA SER A 159 23.46 -1.69 3.46
C SER A 159 22.46 -2.31 4.41
N LEU A 160 22.92 -2.91 5.49
CA LEU A 160 22.10 -3.50 6.54
C LEU A 160 21.94 -2.47 7.67
N GLU A 161 20.79 -1.79 7.69
CA GLU A 161 20.60 -0.61 8.54
C GLU A 161 19.29 -0.61 9.32
N TYR A 162 18.36 -1.54 9.01
CA TYR A 162 17.00 -1.51 9.53
C TYR A 162 16.68 -2.77 10.35
N VAL A 163 15.80 -2.60 11.31
CA VAL A 163 15.21 -3.67 12.10
C VAL A 163 13.69 -3.46 12.16
N VAL A 164 12.95 -4.50 12.50
CA VAL A 164 11.52 -4.38 12.78
C VAL A 164 11.34 -4.54 14.30
N LEU A 165 11.11 -3.42 14.98
CA LEU A 165 10.80 -3.39 16.41
C LEU A 165 9.42 -3.97 16.64
N ARG A 166 9.23 -4.72 17.73
CA ARG A 166 7.93 -5.19 18.15
C ARG A 166 7.54 -4.56 19.49
N PHE A 167 6.29 -4.04 19.53
CA PHE A 167 5.71 -3.49 20.76
C PHE A 167 4.36 -4.14 21.02
N SER A 168 4.01 -4.27 22.30
CA SER A 168 2.67 -4.68 22.69
C SER A 168 1.64 -3.61 22.31
N ARG A 169 0.37 -3.95 22.36
CA ARG A 169 -0.75 -3.00 22.17
C ARG A 169 -0.71 -1.79 23.11
N ASP A 170 -0.07 -1.94 24.27
CA ASP A 170 0.06 -0.90 25.30
C ASP A 170 1.39 -0.12 25.19
N GLY A 171 2.16 -0.37 24.10
CA GLY A 171 3.41 0.32 23.79
C GLY A 171 4.64 -0.20 24.52
N GLU A 172 4.57 -1.37 25.20
CA GLU A 172 5.75 -1.98 25.82
C GLU A 172 6.63 -2.59 24.74
N TYR A 173 7.93 -2.28 24.77
CA TYR A 173 8.91 -2.92 23.90
C TYR A 173 9.04 -4.41 24.23
N LEU A 174 8.93 -5.25 23.21
CA LEU A 174 9.07 -6.71 23.32
C LEU A 174 10.47 -7.12 22.89
N ASP A 175 10.80 -6.90 21.63
CA ASP A 175 12.06 -7.26 20.99
C ASP A 175 12.16 -6.62 19.59
N TYR A 176 13.12 -7.05 18.80
CA TYR A 176 13.19 -6.70 17.36
C TYR A 176 13.45 -7.94 16.51
N LEU A 177 12.97 -7.90 15.26
CA LEU A 177 13.29 -8.87 14.21
C LEU A 177 14.45 -8.35 13.37
N GLY A 178 15.36 -9.24 13.06
CA GLY A 178 16.36 -9.14 12.02
C GLY A 178 16.25 -10.33 11.07
N GLN A 179 17.19 -10.50 10.15
CA GLN A 179 17.10 -11.48 9.06
C GLN A 179 16.89 -12.93 9.56
N GLU A 180 17.49 -13.32 10.68
CA GLU A 180 17.38 -14.66 11.25
C GLU A 180 16.26 -14.80 12.28
N GLY A 181 15.52 -13.75 12.54
CA GLY A 181 14.47 -13.70 13.57
C GLY A 181 14.76 -12.71 14.68
N VAL A 182 14.30 -13.03 15.91
CA VAL A 182 14.48 -12.18 17.09
C VAL A 182 15.97 -11.95 17.38
N GLY A 183 16.36 -10.67 17.46
CA GLY A 183 17.76 -10.28 17.74
C GLY A 183 18.73 -10.46 16.57
N GLY A 184 18.23 -10.81 15.39
CA GLY A 184 19.04 -11.10 14.22
C GLY A 184 19.75 -9.90 13.59
N THR A 185 20.47 -10.17 12.50
CA THR A 185 21.19 -9.17 11.68
C THR A 185 20.21 -8.14 11.09
N PRO A 186 20.56 -6.85 11.06
CA PRO A 186 19.69 -5.85 10.44
C PRO A 186 19.32 -6.16 8.99
N PHE A 187 18.17 -5.68 8.55
CA PHE A 187 17.68 -5.80 7.18
C PHE A 187 18.30 -4.77 6.24
N PRO A 188 18.34 -5.07 4.92
CA PRO A 188 18.41 -4.05 3.87
C PRO A 188 17.24 -3.03 3.96
N PRO A 189 17.26 -1.94 3.16
CA PRO A 189 16.14 -0.99 3.11
C PRO A 189 14.80 -1.68 2.87
N LEU A 190 13.81 -1.36 3.72
CA LEU A 190 12.47 -1.93 3.59
C LEU A 190 11.68 -1.25 2.46
N ALA A 191 11.15 -2.07 1.56
CA ALA A 191 10.16 -1.68 0.56
C ALA A 191 8.72 -1.87 1.05
N GLY A 192 8.52 -2.72 2.07
CA GLY A 192 7.21 -2.95 2.68
C GLY A 192 7.29 -3.80 3.94
N LEU A 193 6.29 -3.61 4.78
CA LEU A 193 6.09 -4.36 6.03
C LEU A 193 4.62 -4.71 6.13
N TYR A 194 4.30 -6.00 6.24
CA TYR A 194 2.92 -6.50 6.21
C TYR A 194 2.71 -7.53 7.30
N ILE A 195 1.45 -7.71 7.67
CA ILE A 195 0.97 -8.86 8.46
C ILE A 195 -0.01 -9.63 7.58
N ASP A 196 0.21 -10.91 7.40
CA ASP A 196 -0.68 -11.77 6.63
C ASP A 196 -1.89 -12.27 7.45
N SER A 197 -2.75 -13.07 6.84
CA SER A 197 -3.96 -13.61 7.49
C SER A 197 -3.68 -14.62 8.62
N SER A 198 -2.44 -15.07 8.75
CA SER A 198 -1.97 -15.96 9.82
C SER A 198 -1.29 -15.22 10.98
N ASP A 199 -1.31 -13.88 10.94
CA ASP A 199 -0.52 -12.98 11.80
C ASP A 199 1.01 -13.13 11.61
N ASP A 200 1.46 -13.70 10.48
CA ASP A 200 2.89 -13.76 10.18
C ASP A 200 3.37 -12.38 9.66
N CYS A 201 4.55 -12.00 10.13
CA CYS A 201 5.19 -10.76 9.70
C CYS A 201 5.96 -10.99 8.39
N VAL A 202 5.67 -10.19 7.37
CA VAL A 202 6.31 -10.23 6.06
C VAL A 202 7.09 -8.94 5.84
N VAL A 203 8.41 -9.06 5.75
CA VAL A 203 9.34 -7.93 5.53
C VAL A 203 9.88 -8.02 4.12
N VAL A 204 9.59 -7.03 3.30
CA VAL A 204 10.07 -6.92 1.91
C VAL A 204 11.22 -5.92 1.88
N CYS A 205 12.40 -6.37 1.47
CA CYS A 205 13.62 -5.57 1.41
C CYS A 205 14.09 -5.36 -0.03
N LEU A 206 14.72 -4.21 -0.28
CA LEU A 206 15.41 -3.90 -1.54
C LEU A 206 16.87 -4.35 -1.46
N THR A 207 17.34 -5.04 -2.48
CA THR A 207 18.73 -5.49 -2.63
C THR A 207 19.29 -5.05 -3.98
N GLY A 208 20.58 -5.16 -4.20
CA GLY A 208 21.21 -4.80 -5.48
C GLY A 208 20.65 -5.60 -6.67
N SER A 209 20.32 -6.87 -6.46
CA SER A 209 19.80 -7.76 -7.51
C SER A 209 18.27 -7.78 -7.64
N GLY A 210 17.53 -7.13 -6.71
CA GLY A 210 16.06 -7.16 -6.73
C GLY A 210 15.46 -7.00 -5.34
N TRP A 211 14.72 -8.00 -4.89
CA TRP A 211 14.03 -7.97 -3.61
C TRP A 211 14.33 -9.24 -2.82
N THR A 212 14.34 -9.12 -1.49
CA THR A 212 14.36 -10.26 -0.58
C THR A 212 13.20 -10.14 0.38
N VAL A 213 12.40 -11.20 0.49
CA VAL A 213 11.26 -11.26 1.39
C VAL A 213 11.59 -12.21 2.53
N PHE A 214 11.41 -11.74 3.76
CA PHE A 214 11.53 -12.51 4.98
C PHE A 214 10.15 -12.69 5.59
N ARG A 215 9.82 -13.91 6.00
CA ARG A 215 8.56 -14.23 6.68
C ARG A 215 8.81 -14.81 8.04
N PHE A 216 8.14 -14.28 9.05
CA PHE A 216 8.30 -14.69 10.45
C PHE A 216 6.95 -15.08 11.04
N ASP A 217 6.95 -16.11 11.89
CA ASP A 217 5.77 -16.45 12.67
C ASP A 217 5.45 -15.36 13.73
N PRO A 218 4.29 -15.42 14.40
CA PRO A 218 3.93 -14.43 15.43
C PRO A 218 4.89 -14.39 16.63
N LYS A 219 5.73 -15.41 16.81
CA LYS A 219 6.78 -15.44 17.86
C LYS A 219 8.09 -14.80 17.38
N GLY A 220 8.21 -14.50 16.08
CA GLY A 220 9.39 -13.91 15.46
C GLY A 220 10.41 -14.95 14.99
N MET A 221 10.01 -16.21 14.81
CA MET A 221 10.84 -17.23 14.21
C MET A 221 10.78 -17.12 12.69
N LEU A 222 11.93 -17.12 12.03
CA LEU A 222 12.02 -17.10 10.58
C LEU A 222 11.41 -18.37 9.98
N LEU A 223 10.43 -18.19 9.10
CA LEU A 223 9.74 -19.27 8.37
C LEU A 223 10.30 -19.46 6.97
N ALA A 224 10.60 -18.34 6.26
CA ALA A 224 11.08 -18.39 4.90
C ALA A 224 11.89 -17.14 4.55
N THR A 225 12.85 -17.32 3.61
CA THR A 225 13.56 -16.24 2.93
C THR A 225 13.47 -16.48 1.43
N ILE A 226 12.92 -15.51 0.67
CA ILE A 226 12.68 -15.62 -0.76
C ILE A 226 13.42 -14.49 -1.46
N ALA A 227 14.34 -14.84 -2.38
CA ALA A 227 14.99 -13.88 -3.24
C ALA A 227 14.21 -13.75 -4.56
N ILE A 228 13.82 -12.54 -4.93
CA ILE A 228 13.16 -12.21 -6.20
C ILE A 228 14.12 -11.38 -7.02
N LYS A 229 14.70 -11.98 -8.05
CA LYS A 229 15.71 -11.32 -8.90
C LYS A 229 15.03 -10.48 -9.97
N ARG A 230 15.54 -9.28 -10.20
CA ARG A 230 15.02 -8.36 -11.23
C ARG A 230 15.12 -8.97 -12.64
N ASP A 231 16.19 -9.70 -12.91
CA ASP A 231 16.42 -10.29 -14.24
C ASP A 231 15.63 -11.59 -14.47
N ASP A 232 15.00 -12.14 -13.40
CA ASP A 232 14.25 -13.39 -13.45
C ASP A 232 12.77 -13.20 -13.09
N LEU A 233 12.23 -12.02 -13.40
CA LEU A 233 10.81 -11.74 -13.20
C LEU A 233 9.96 -12.53 -14.19
N PRO A 234 8.82 -13.13 -13.75
CA PRO A 234 7.98 -13.95 -14.60
C PRO A 234 7.35 -13.12 -15.72
N ARG A 235 7.16 -13.74 -16.88
CA ARG A 235 6.44 -13.15 -18.02
C ARG A 235 5.36 -14.11 -18.49
N PRO A 236 4.14 -13.61 -18.76
CA PRO A 236 3.15 -14.42 -19.46
C PRO A 236 3.61 -14.62 -20.93
N PRO A 237 3.18 -15.69 -21.62
CA PRO A 237 3.59 -15.95 -23.00
C PRO A 237 3.34 -14.79 -23.95
N GLU A 238 2.29 -14.01 -23.71
CA GLU A 238 1.88 -12.85 -24.50
C GLU A 238 2.85 -11.66 -24.36
N GLU A 239 3.69 -11.69 -23.32
CA GLU A 239 4.64 -10.64 -22.96
C GLU A 239 6.10 -11.13 -22.99
N ALA A 240 6.39 -12.20 -23.73
CA ALA A 240 7.73 -12.80 -23.80
C ALA A 240 8.83 -11.81 -24.22
N ASP A 241 8.50 -10.89 -25.15
CA ASP A 241 9.42 -9.89 -25.70
C ASP A 241 9.34 -8.53 -24.98
N THR A 242 8.83 -8.49 -23.75
CA THR A 242 8.70 -7.25 -22.98
C THR A 242 9.75 -7.13 -21.88
N ILE A 243 9.90 -5.91 -21.37
CA ILE A 243 10.66 -5.61 -20.16
C ILE A 243 9.68 -5.67 -18.99
N ALA A 244 9.95 -6.57 -18.03
CA ALA A 244 9.18 -6.64 -16.80
C ALA A 244 9.70 -5.64 -15.75
N SER A 245 8.81 -4.89 -15.14
CA SER A 245 9.09 -3.97 -14.05
C SER A 245 8.26 -4.31 -12.83
N MET A 246 8.90 -4.46 -11.67
CA MET A 246 8.21 -4.69 -10.39
C MET A 246 7.66 -3.37 -9.87
N ASP A 247 6.33 -3.29 -9.75
CA ASP A 247 5.67 -2.19 -9.04
C ASP A 247 5.67 -2.45 -7.52
N LYS A 248 5.18 -3.62 -7.11
CA LYS A 248 5.04 -3.93 -5.68
C LYS A 248 5.11 -5.41 -5.37
N VAL A 249 5.66 -5.73 -4.20
CA VAL A 249 5.54 -7.02 -3.53
C VAL A 249 4.80 -6.78 -2.23
N LEU A 250 3.75 -7.56 -1.97
CA LEU A 250 2.97 -7.47 -0.72
C LEU A 250 2.51 -8.86 -0.25
N ALA A 251 2.15 -8.95 1.02
CA ALA A 251 1.50 -10.15 1.54
C ALA A 251 0.07 -10.25 0.99
N SER A 252 -0.36 -11.45 0.65
CA SER A 252 -1.75 -11.70 0.28
C SER A 252 -2.66 -11.56 1.50
N SER A 253 -3.88 -11.05 1.27
CA SER A 253 -4.94 -11.05 2.29
C SER A 253 -5.50 -12.45 2.54
N GLU A 254 -5.23 -13.43 1.68
CA GLU A 254 -5.70 -14.80 1.79
C GLU A 254 -4.48 -15.75 1.84
N GLY A 255 -4.39 -16.50 2.93
CA GLY A 255 -3.32 -17.45 3.15
C GLY A 255 -1.93 -16.80 3.32
N SER A 256 -0.90 -17.59 3.06
CA SER A 256 0.51 -17.22 3.24
C SER A 256 1.23 -16.90 1.92
N ALA A 257 0.51 -16.45 0.89
CA ALA A 257 1.09 -16.13 -0.39
C ALA A 257 1.60 -14.67 -0.47
N LEU A 258 2.46 -14.42 -1.44
CA LEU A 258 2.87 -13.08 -1.84
C LEU A 258 2.14 -12.69 -3.14
N VAL A 259 1.82 -11.42 -3.26
CA VAL A 259 1.32 -10.83 -4.51
C VAL A 259 2.42 -9.94 -5.09
N LEU A 260 2.85 -10.25 -6.30
CA LEU A 260 3.81 -9.46 -7.08
C LEU A 260 3.06 -8.76 -8.19
N LYS A 261 2.99 -7.44 -8.14
CA LYS A 261 2.43 -6.65 -9.25
C LYS A 261 3.54 -6.24 -10.19
N LEU A 262 3.43 -6.68 -11.46
CA LEU A 262 4.39 -6.45 -12.53
C LEU A 262 3.75 -5.66 -13.67
N ASP A 263 4.50 -4.69 -14.19
CA ASP A 263 4.19 -3.95 -15.40
C ASP A 263 5.13 -4.37 -16.52
N TYR A 264 4.58 -4.51 -17.70
CA TYR A 264 5.32 -4.92 -18.88
C TYR A 264 5.37 -3.79 -19.90
N TYR A 265 6.55 -3.60 -20.48
CA TYR A 265 6.82 -2.52 -21.42
C TYR A 265 7.47 -3.09 -22.68
N ARG A 266 7.08 -2.56 -23.84
CA ARG A 266 7.72 -2.86 -25.12
C ARG A 266 8.68 -1.76 -25.52
N GLU A 267 9.78 -2.15 -26.13
CA GLU A 267 10.69 -1.19 -26.73
C GLU A 267 10.09 -0.64 -28.02
N ILE A 268 10.11 0.68 -28.16
CA ILE A 268 9.80 1.36 -29.42
C ILE A 268 11.13 1.53 -30.15
N VAL A 269 11.25 0.90 -31.33
CA VAL A 269 12.42 1.02 -32.19
C VAL A 269 12.09 1.98 -33.31
N ASP A 270 12.94 2.98 -33.51
CA ASP A 270 12.84 3.87 -34.68
C ASP A 270 13.14 3.09 -35.94
N VAL A 271 12.23 3.14 -36.92
CA VAL A 271 12.28 2.33 -38.14
C VAL A 271 13.45 2.73 -39.07
N GLU A 272 13.86 4.01 -39.03
CA GLU A 272 14.90 4.53 -39.91
C GLU A 272 16.29 4.32 -39.31
N THR A 273 16.44 4.56 -38.02
CA THR A 273 17.74 4.51 -37.33
C THR A 273 18.02 3.17 -36.65
N HIS A 274 17.02 2.27 -36.55
CA HIS A 274 17.09 1.03 -35.78
C HIS A 274 17.59 1.21 -34.34
N THR A 275 17.37 2.42 -33.75
CA THR A 275 17.73 2.71 -32.36
C THR A 275 16.49 2.71 -31.49
N GLN A 276 16.69 2.43 -30.21
CA GLN A 276 15.60 2.50 -29.21
C GLN A 276 15.14 3.96 -29.09
N ALA A 277 13.89 4.22 -29.46
CA ALA A 277 13.25 5.54 -29.42
C ALA A 277 12.46 5.77 -28.10
N GLY A 278 12.19 4.70 -27.35
CA GLY A 278 11.44 4.78 -26.08
C GLY A 278 10.95 3.42 -25.60
N ILE A 279 10.08 3.47 -24.60
CA ILE A 279 9.34 2.31 -24.09
C ILE A 279 7.84 2.66 -24.07
N GLU A 280 7.00 1.67 -24.33
CA GLU A 280 5.54 1.77 -24.31
C GLU A 280 4.98 0.77 -23.31
N PHE A 281 4.00 1.19 -22.50
CA PHE A 281 3.30 0.30 -21.60
C PHE A 281 2.49 -0.73 -22.39
N SER A 282 2.64 -2.01 -22.04
CA SER A 282 1.95 -3.13 -22.66
C SER A 282 0.80 -3.64 -21.81
N SER A 283 1.11 -4.16 -20.64
CA SER A 283 0.11 -4.75 -19.72
C SER A 283 0.58 -4.72 -18.26
N SER A 284 -0.34 -5.02 -17.34
CA SER A 284 -0.04 -5.23 -15.92
C SER A 284 -0.58 -6.58 -15.47
N TRP A 285 0.18 -7.26 -14.62
CA TRP A 285 -0.20 -8.56 -14.07
C TRP A 285 0.08 -8.63 -12.57
N ALA A 286 -0.82 -9.27 -11.84
CA ALA A 286 -0.60 -9.69 -10.45
C ALA A 286 -0.24 -11.19 -10.45
N TRP A 287 0.94 -11.51 -9.96
CA TRP A 287 1.42 -12.87 -9.80
C TRP A 287 1.31 -13.29 -8.35
N ILE A 288 0.76 -14.47 -8.11
CA ILE A 288 0.68 -15.07 -6.79
C ILE A 288 1.84 -16.04 -6.64
N MET A 289 2.62 -15.81 -5.59
CA MET A 289 3.77 -16.65 -5.25
C MET A 289 3.52 -17.34 -3.91
N ASP A 290 3.70 -18.63 -3.86
CA ASP A 290 3.73 -19.39 -2.61
C ASP A 290 4.95 -18.96 -1.78
N SER A 291 4.73 -18.46 -0.57
CA SER A 291 5.81 -17.92 0.27
C SER A 291 6.69 -18.97 0.95
N ALA A 292 6.33 -20.25 0.88
CA ALA A 292 7.17 -21.33 1.40
C ALA A 292 8.15 -21.85 0.35
N THR A 293 7.71 -21.89 -0.92
CA THR A 293 8.48 -22.49 -2.01
C THR A 293 9.10 -21.47 -2.95
N GLY A 294 8.60 -20.22 -2.96
CA GLY A 294 8.98 -19.19 -3.94
C GLY A 294 8.45 -19.45 -5.36
N SER A 295 7.52 -20.39 -5.51
CA SER A 295 6.96 -20.76 -6.81
C SER A 295 5.76 -19.91 -7.17
N TYR A 296 5.64 -19.51 -8.45
CA TYR A 296 4.44 -18.83 -8.96
C TYR A 296 3.32 -19.83 -9.16
N VAL A 297 2.18 -19.62 -8.48
CA VAL A 297 1.05 -20.56 -8.47
C VAL A 297 -0.14 -20.08 -9.28
N GLU A 298 -0.32 -18.78 -9.41
CA GLU A 298 -1.45 -18.17 -10.13
C GLU A 298 -1.05 -16.80 -10.68
N ARG A 299 -1.82 -16.30 -11.66
CA ARG A 299 -1.65 -14.96 -12.21
C ARG A 299 -2.97 -14.36 -12.65
N TYR A 300 -3.05 -13.03 -12.62
CA TYR A 300 -4.20 -12.25 -13.04
C TYR A 300 -3.74 -11.10 -13.93
N GLU A 301 -4.32 -11.00 -15.13
CA GLU A 301 -4.16 -9.81 -15.96
C GLU A 301 -5.02 -8.68 -15.36
N LEU A 302 -4.40 -7.53 -15.13
CA LEU A 302 -5.08 -6.37 -14.58
C LEU A 302 -5.54 -5.46 -15.71
N PRO A 303 -6.81 -4.99 -15.69
CA PRO A 303 -7.32 -4.08 -16.71
C PRO A 303 -6.51 -2.77 -16.75
N THR A 304 -6.18 -2.33 -17.94
CA THR A 304 -5.41 -1.10 -18.17
C THR A 304 -6.18 0.15 -17.73
N PHE A 305 -5.49 1.12 -17.15
CA PHE A 305 -5.97 2.48 -16.99
C PHE A 305 -5.76 3.25 -18.30
N GLU A 306 -6.77 4.00 -18.73
CA GLU A 306 -6.67 4.84 -19.93
C GLU A 306 -6.83 6.31 -19.52
N THR A 307 -5.85 7.12 -19.83
CA THR A 307 -5.89 8.59 -19.67
C THR A 307 -6.01 9.26 -21.03
N MET A 308 -6.55 10.48 -21.04
CA MET A 308 -6.67 11.29 -22.25
C MET A 308 -5.50 12.28 -22.29
N MET A 309 -4.60 12.10 -23.23
CA MET A 309 -3.48 13.06 -23.47
C MET A 309 -3.71 13.89 -24.71
N GLU A 310 -3.45 15.19 -24.61
CA GLU A 310 -3.39 16.06 -25.78
C GLU A 310 -2.01 15.92 -26.46
N GLN A 311 -2.00 15.40 -27.68
CA GLN A 311 -0.79 15.27 -28.48
C GLN A 311 -0.99 15.95 -29.83
N LYS A 312 -0.27 17.05 -30.08
CA LYS A 312 -0.34 17.84 -31.32
C LYS A 312 -1.75 18.37 -31.68
N GLY A 313 -2.58 18.67 -30.67
CA GLY A 313 -3.95 19.14 -30.85
C GLY A 313 -5.01 18.05 -30.97
N ASP A 314 -4.62 16.78 -30.96
CA ASP A 314 -5.53 15.63 -30.95
C ASP A 314 -5.55 15.01 -29.55
N GLN A 315 -6.75 14.64 -29.07
CA GLN A 315 -6.91 13.88 -27.85
C GLN A 315 -6.69 12.39 -28.14
N LYS A 316 -5.63 11.82 -27.57
CA LYS A 316 -5.30 10.40 -27.71
C LYS A 316 -5.48 9.71 -26.37
N ARG A 317 -6.11 8.53 -26.38
CA ARG A 317 -6.13 7.62 -25.21
C ARG A 317 -4.76 6.95 -25.09
N VAL A 318 -4.16 7.09 -23.92
CA VAL A 318 -2.86 6.48 -23.61
C VAL A 318 -3.06 5.48 -22.48
N PRO A 319 -2.67 4.21 -22.69
CA PRO A 319 -2.74 3.20 -21.64
C PRO A 319 -1.66 3.44 -20.59
N ARG A 320 -2.04 3.23 -19.32
CA ARG A 320 -1.13 3.34 -18.16
C ARG A 320 -1.36 2.17 -17.19
N ALA A 321 -0.35 1.91 -16.39
CA ALA A 321 -0.45 1.00 -15.27
C ALA A 321 -1.27 1.61 -14.13
N TRP A 322 -1.96 0.73 -13.40
CA TRP A 322 -2.42 1.04 -12.05
C TRP A 322 -1.28 0.82 -11.07
N GLU A 323 -1.23 1.59 -9.99
CA GLU A 323 -0.41 1.30 -8.82
C GLU A 323 -1.17 0.37 -7.87
N MET A 324 -0.51 -0.63 -7.30
CA MET A 324 -1.14 -1.52 -6.35
C MET A 324 -1.06 -0.95 -4.93
N ILE A 325 -2.21 -0.74 -4.30
CA ILE A 325 -2.29 -0.29 -2.90
C ILE A 325 -2.11 -1.48 -1.96
N GLY A 326 -2.85 -2.57 -2.19
CA GLY A 326 -2.87 -3.73 -1.32
C GLY A 326 -3.84 -4.80 -1.79
N SER A 327 -4.02 -5.84 -0.96
CA SER A 327 -5.05 -6.86 -1.14
C SER A 327 -5.90 -7.00 0.14
N ALA A 328 -7.20 -7.19 -0.03
CA ALA A 328 -8.14 -7.44 1.06
C ALA A 328 -9.33 -8.26 0.54
N ALA A 329 -9.80 -9.22 1.34
CA ALA A 329 -11.00 -10.03 1.06
C ALA A 329 -11.05 -10.59 -0.37
N GLY A 330 -9.95 -11.19 -0.85
CA GLY A 330 -9.88 -11.78 -2.20
C GLY A 330 -9.90 -10.78 -3.35
N SER A 331 -9.53 -9.52 -3.09
CA SER A 331 -9.52 -8.47 -4.10
C SER A 331 -8.21 -7.67 -4.05
N PHE A 332 -7.78 -7.18 -5.23
CA PHE A 332 -6.67 -6.23 -5.33
C PHE A 332 -7.22 -4.81 -5.39
N PHE A 333 -6.62 -3.94 -4.58
CA PHE A 333 -6.92 -2.52 -4.54
C PHE A 333 -5.84 -1.76 -5.31
N LEU A 334 -6.28 -0.98 -6.27
CA LEU A 334 -5.44 -0.28 -7.24
C LEU A 334 -5.76 1.21 -7.23
N SER A 335 -4.78 2.05 -7.52
CA SER A 335 -4.95 3.49 -7.72
C SER A 335 -4.32 3.95 -9.03
N ALA A 336 -4.87 5.00 -9.61
CA ALA A 336 -4.29 5.70 -10.74
C ALA A 336 -4.62 7.19 -10.65
N VAL A 337 -3.69 8.02 -11.10
CA VAL A 337 -3.89 9.47 -11.20
C VAL A 337 -3.98 9.83 -12.67
N ASP A 338 -5.04 10.54 -13.05
CA ASP A 338 -5.22 11.06 -14.40
C ASP A 338 -4.42 12.36 -14.61
N ASP A 339 -4.25 12.79 -15.84
CA ASP A 339 -3.50 14.01 -16.19
C ASP A 339 -4.15 15.30 -15.67
N ASP A 340 -5.45 15.27 -15.37
CA ASP A 340 -6.18 16.36 -14.72
C ASP A 340 -6.01 16.40 -13.19
N GLY A 341 -5.24 15.45 -12.62
CA GLY A 341 -5.03 15.29 -11.19
C GLY A 341 -6.12 14.48 -10.47
N SER A 342 -7.14 14.02 -11.18
CA SER A 342 -8.18 13.17 -10.61
C SER A 342 -7.61 11.80 -10.20
N THR A 343 -7.92 11.35 -9.00
CA THR A 343 -7.49 10.05 -8.51
C THR A 343 -8.61 9.02 -8.65
N TYR A 344 -8.30 7.94 -9.32
CA TYR A 344 -9.18 6.78 -9.52
C TYR A 344 -8.71 5.60 -8.71
N TYR A 345 -9.67 4.81 -8.26
CA TYR A 345 -9.43 3.56 -7.56
C TYR A 345 -10.11 2.41 -8.28
N GLY A 346 -9.44 1.28 -8.29
CA GLY A 346 -9.95 0.03 -8.85
C GLY A 346 -9.97 -1.06 -7.79
N ILE A 347 -11.05 -1.83 -7.73
CA ILE A 347 -11.13 -3.06 -6.95
C ILE A 347 -11.26 -4.20 -7.96
N PHE A 348 -10.22 -5.00 -8.06
CA PHE A 348 -10.19 -6.19 -8.91
C PHE A 348 -10.51 -7.41 -8.06
N ASP A 349 -11.66 -8.01 -8.30
CA ASP A 349 -12.09 -9.25 -7.66
C ASP A 349 -11.40 -10.44 -8.34
N THR A 350 -10.64 -11.23 -7.57
CA THR A 350 -9.84 -12.34 -8.11
C THR A 350 -10.71 -13.52 -8.55
N ARG A 351 -11.89 -13.73 -7.95
CA ARG A 351 -12.79 -14.84 -8.27
C ARG A 351 -13.53 -14.60 -9.57
N SER A 352 -14.13 -13.42 -9.71
CA SER A 352 -14.88 -13.05 -10.94
C SER A 352 -13.98 -12.53 -12.05
N ARG A 353 -12.72 -12.16 -11.74
CA ARG A 353 -11.76 -11.50 -12.63
C ARG A 353 -12.31 -10.20 -13.23
N THR A 354 -13.10 -9.49 -12.44
CA THR A 354 -13.73 -8.23 -12.86
C THR A 354 -13.23 -7.08 -12.00
N MET A 355 -13.22 -5.89 -12.59
CA MET A 355 -12.77 -4.68 -11.91
C MET A 355 -13.90 -3.65 -11.84
N ARG A 356 -14.14 -3.15 -10.64
CA ARG A 356 -14.99 -1.97 -10.40
C ARG A 356 -14.11 -0.75 -10.21
N ARG A 357 -14.51 0.37 -10.82
CA ARG A 357 -13.77 1.64 -10.76
C ARG A 357 -14.55 2.67 -9.96
N PHE A 358 -13.83 3.45 -9.17
CA PHE A 358 -14.34 4.49 -8.30
C PHE A 358 -13.51 5.75 -8.47
N SER A 359 -14.12 6.94 -8.38
CA SER A 359 -13.40 8.18 -8.19
C SER A 359 -13.48 8.59 -6.72
N LEU A 360 -12.33 8.86 -6.11
CA LEU A 360 -12.27 9.47 -4.80
C LEU A 360 -12.00 10.96 -4.99
N ARG A 361 -12.89 11.81 -4.47
CA ARG A 361 -12.65 13.24 -4.49
C ARG A 361 -11.61 13.59 -3.44
N LEU A 362 -10.44 13.95 -3.90
CA LEU A 362 -9.35 14.51 -3.11
C LEU A 362 -9.09 15.91 -3.67
N GLU A 363 -9.16 16.92 -2.80
CA GLU A 363 -8.85 18.28 -3.21
C GLU A 363 -7.32 18.47 -3.22
N PRO A 364 -6.76 19.19 -4.21
CA PRO A 364 -5.31 19.38 -4.31
C PRO A 364 -4.66 20.00 -3.07
N ASP A 365 -5.38 20.85 -2.34
CA ASP A 365 -4.90 21.53 -1.15
C ASP A 365 -4.90 20.64 0.12
N GLU A 366 -5.54 19.48 0.08
CA GLU A 366 -5.52 18.49 1.18
C GLU A 366 -4.57 17.31 0.94
N THR A 367 -3.87 17.30 -0.19
CA THR A 367 -2.95 16.24 -0.59
C THR A 367 -1.48 16.69 -0.67
N LEU A 368 -1.11 17.73 0.07
CA LEU A 368 0.29 18.13 0.22
C LEU A 368 1.14 17.01 0.83
N TYR A 369 0.52 16.18 1.62
CA TYR A 369 1.01 14.89 2.08
C TYR A 369 -0.14 13.88 2.04
N ALA A 370 0.12 12.67 1.56
CA ALA A 370 -0.86 11.59 1.59
C ALA A 370 -0.20 10.25 1.89
N THR A 371 -0.78 9.49 2.80
CA THR A 371 -0.44 8.08 2.99
C THR A 371 -1.72 7.28 3.18
N PHE A 372 -1.78 6.11 2.56
CA PHE A 372 -2.94 5.24 2.55
C PHE A 372 -2.65 3.94 3.31
N SER A 373 -3.66 3.39 3.93
CA SER A 373 -3.63 2.09 4.58
C SER A 373 -4.89 1.32 4.23
N LEU A 374 -4.72 0.10 3.79
CA LEU A 374 -5.83 -0.83 3.54
C LEU A 374 -5.89 -1.82 4.69
N SER A 375 -7.04 -1.88 5.36
CA SER A 375 -7.26 -2.88 6.40
C SER A 375 -7.54 -4.26 5.81
N PRO A 376 -7.34 -5.35 6.56
CA PRO A 376 -7.70 -6.70 6.11
C PRO A 376 -9.17 -6.84 5.71
N ASP A 377 -10.05 -6.05 6.32
CA ASP A 377 -11.50 -6.04 6.02
C ASP A 377 -11.87 -5.24 4.77
N GLY A 378 -10.92 -4.55 4.13
CA GLY A 378 -11.17 -3.75 2.94
C GLY A 378 -11.60 -2.31 3.22
N ILE A 379 -11.30 -1.76 4.39
CA ILE A 379 -11.45 -0.32 4.65
C ILE A 379 -10.18 0.39 4.17
N LEU A 380 -10.32 1.27 3.21
CA LEU A 380 -9.23 2.14 2.78
C LEU A 380 -9.24 3.39 3.67
N SER A 381 -8.15 3.61 4.39
CA SER A 381 -7.96 4.78 5.23
C SER A 381 -6.85 5.67 4.67
N ALA A 382 -6.92 6.97 4.90
CA ALA A 382 -5.86 7.89 4.53
C ALA A 382 -5.59 8.93 5.62
N LEU A 383 -4.32 9.29 5.73
CA LEU A 383 -3.83 10.48 6.39
C LEU A 383 -3.51 11.51 5.30
N LEU A 384 -4.30 12.57 5.24
CA LEU A 384 -4.18 13.63 4.25
C LEU A 384 -3.68 14.91 4.94
N GLY A 385 -2.53 15.42 4.49
CA GLY A 385 -1.94 16.64 5.02
C GLY A 385 -2.33 17.84 4.18
N SER A 386 -3.08 18.77 4.76
CA SER A 386 -3.36 20.10 4.19
C SER A 386 -2.32 21.12 4.64
N LYS A 387 -2.52 22.38 4.32
CA LYS A 387 -1.69 23.49 4.81
C LYS A 387 -1.75 23.67 6.34
N TYR A 388 -2.85 23.26 6.98
CA TYR A 388 -3.13 23.63 8.36
C TYR A 388 -3.24 22.44 9.32
N GLU A 389 -3.65 21.28 8.82
CA GLU A 389 -3.93 20.09 9.63
C GLU A 389 -3.75 18.80 8.85
N ALA A 390 -3.55 17.72 9.58
CA ALA A 390 -3.52 16.35 9.10
C ALA A 390 -4.89 15.72 9.35
N ARG A 391 -5.61 15.36 8.27
CA ARG A 391 -6.96 14.80 8.31
C ARG A 391 -6.91 13.30 8.20
N PHE A 392 -7.66 12.61 9.04
CA PHE A 392 -7.89 11.18 8.95
C PHE A 392 -9.25 10.93 8.32
N VAL A 393 -9.24 10.16 7.25
CA VAL A 393 -10.43 9.84 6.47
C VAL A 393 -10.44 8.36 6.15
N TRP A 394 -11.61 7.81 5.86
CA TRP A 394 -11.73 6.46 5.32
C TRP A 394 -12.82 6.33 4.28
N TRP A 395 -12.71 5.25 3.49
CA TRP A 395 -13.69 4.78 2.52
C TRP A 395 -14.05 3.35 2.88
N ARG A 396 -15.33 3.12 3.13
CA ARG A 396 -15.88 1.85 3.64
C ARG A 396 -16.12 0.86 2.48
N PHE A 397 -15.07 0.44 1.77
CA PHE A 397 -15.15 -0.57 0.71
C PHE A 397 -15.55 -1.95 1.24
N ASP A 398 -15.31 -2.24 2.51
CA ASP A 398 -15.82 -3.42 3.21
C ASP A 398 -17.32 -3.65 3.00
N LYS A 399 -18.13 -2.58 2.96
CA LYS A 399 -19.57 -2.65 2.69
C LYS A 399 -19.88 -3.15 1.27
N LEU A 400 -18.96 -3.01 0.33
CA LEU A 400 -19.11 -3.49 -1.05
C LEU A 400 -18.61 -4.93 -1.21
N LEU A 401 -17.61 -5.33 -0.42
CA LEU A 401 -17.02 -6.66 -0.43
C LEU A 401 -17.94 -7.66 0.27
N GLY A 402 -18.61 -7.28 1.38
CA GLY A 402 -19.59 -8.10 2.09
C GLY A 402 -20.84 -8.46 1.29
N GLY A 403 -21.15 -7.73 0.20
CA GLY A 403 -22.21 -8.08 -0.75
C GLY A 403 -21.81 -9.11 -1.81
N LEU A 404 -20.56 -9.57 -1.79
CA LEU A 404 -19.99 -10.59 -2.69
C LEU A 404 -19.89 -11.98 -2.02
N ALA A 405 -20.30 -12.10 -0.76
CA ALA A 405 -20.47 -13.41 -0.13
C ALA A 405 -21.69 -14.13 -0.76
N PRO A 406 -21.57 -15.43 -1.09
CA PRO A 406 -22.58 -16.20 -1.78
C PRO A 406 -23.87 -16.34 -0.98
#